data_533ad476aa8386c6c04af66f78326d96
#
_entry.id   533ad476aa8386c6c04af66f78326d96
#
_cell.length_a   1.000
_cell.length_b   1.000
_cell.length_c   1.000
_cell.angle_alpha   90.00
_cell.angle_beta   90.00
_cell.angle_gamma   90.00
#
_symmetry.space_group_name_H-M   'P 1'
#
loop_
_entity.id
_entity.type
_entity.pdbx_description
1 polymer ?
#
loop_
_entity_poly.entity_id
_entity_poly.type
_entity_poly.pdbx_seq_one_letter_code
_entity_poly.pdbx_strand_id
1 'polypeptide(L)' 'LEMGLDDDDDADPLARKIELAEEFHQIGDLEGARDLLQEVIEKADGALRAKAQSMLNNLS' A
#
# COMPACT_ATOMS: atom_id res chain seq x y z
N LEU A 1 -23.70 4.81 8.92
CA LEU A 1 -23.07 4.95 10.00
C LEU A 1 -21.68 4.64 9.90
N GLU A 2 -21.28 3.82 10.65
CA GLU A 2 -19.91 3.51 10.70
C GLU A 2 -19.42 2.90 9.46
N MET A 3 -20.30 2.57 8.63
CA MET A 3 -19.89 2.04 7.37
C MET A 3 -19.05 2.99 6.62
N GLY A 4 -19.19 4.26 6.84
CA GLY A 4 -18.39 5.24 6.15
C GLY A 4 -16.92 5.05 6.36
N LEU A 5 -16.54 4.52 7.49
CA LEU A 5 -15.13 4.29 7.76
C LEU A 5 -14.54 3.24 6.85
N ASP A 6 -15.26 2.17 6.68
CA ASP A 6 -14.78 1.12 5.81
C ASP A 6 -14.73 1.58 4.37
N ASP A 7 -15.71 2.37 3.99
CA ASP A 7 -15.73 2.87 2.64
C ASP A 7 -14.54 3.77 2.36
N ASP A 8 -14.12 4.52 3.36
CA ASP A 8 -12.97 5.40 3.17
C ASP A 8 -11.73 4.61 2.83
N ASP A 9 -11.51 3.49 3.48
CA ASP A 9 -10.37 2.68 3.17
C ASP A 9 -10.44 2.15 1.76
N ASP A 10 -11.61 1.69 1.36
CA ASP A 10 -11.76 1.16 0.02
C ASP A 10 -11.64 2.23 -1.03
N ALA A 11 -12.06 3.45 -0.69
CA ALA A 11 -12.04 4.53 -1.65
C ALA A 11 -10.66 5.16 -1.80
N ASP A 12 -9.76 4.89 -0.89
CA ASP A 12 -8.43 5.50 -0.94
C ASP A 12 -7.55 4.73 -1.91
N PRO A 13 -7.22 5.32 -3.05
CA PRO A 13 -6.40 4.60 -4.04
C PRO A 13 -5.03 4.24 -3.53
N LEU A 14 -4.48 5.02 -2.61
CA LEU A 14 -3.16 4.70 -2.08
C LEU A 14 -3.21 3.49 -1.14
N ALA A 15 -4.25 3.42 -0.31
CA ALA A 15 -4.42 2.26 0.54
C ALA A 15 -4.63 1.00 -0.31
N ARG A 16 -5.36 1.14 -1.40
CA ARG A 16 -5.58 0.02 -2.29
C ARG A 16 -4.27 -0.46 -2.91
N LYS A 17 -3.39 0.47 -3.25
CA LYS A 17 -2.11 0.08 -3.84
C LYS A 17 -1.27 -0.71 -2.86
N ILE A 18 -1.37 -0.41 -1.57
CA ILE A 18 -0.67 -1.20 -0.57
C ILE A 18 -1.18 -2.63 -0.56
N GLU A 19 -2.50 -2.80 -0.65
CA GLU A 19 -3.05 -4.14 -0.70
C GLU A 19 -2.58 -4.90 -1.93
N LEU A 20 -2.54 -4.21 -3.07
CA LEU A 20 -2.03 -4.84 -4.28
C LEU A 20 -0.57 -5.22 -4.14
N ALA A 21 0.20 -4.37 -3.49
CA ALA A 21 1.61 -4.67 -3.29
C ALA A 21 1.79 -5.94 -2.47
N GLU A 22 0.94 -6.14 -1.48
CA GLU A 22 0.99 -7.37 -0.71
C GLU A 22 0.71 -8.59 -1.57
N GLU A 23 -0.27 -8.48 -2.45
CA GLU A 23 -0.59 -9.59 -3.33
C GLU A 23 0.55 -9.88 -4.28
N PHE A 24 1.16 -8.84 -4.83
CA PHE A 24 2.30 -9.02 -5.72
C PHE A 24 3.46 -9.69 -4.98
N HIS A 25 3.66 -9.29 -3.73
CA HIS A 25 4.71 -9.90 -2.92
C HIS A 25 4.44 -11.39 -2.72
N GLN A 26 3.20 -11.76 -2.48
CA GLN A 26 2.84 -13.14 -2.23
C GLN A 26 3.07 -14.03 -3.44
N ILE A 27 2.88 -13.49 -4.63
CA ILE A 27 3.10 -14.29 -5.84
C ILE A 27 4.53 -14.19 -6.34
N GLY A 28 5.39 -13.48 -5.61
CA GLY A 28 6.79 -13.42 -5.98
C GLY A 28 7.14 -12.30 -6.93
N ASP A 29 6.20 -11.42 -7.26
CA ASP A 29 6.47 -10.30 -8.15
C ASP A 29 6.97 -9.13 -7.32
N LEU A 30 8.23 -9.18 -6.95
CA LEU A 30 8.78 -8.18 -6.05
C LEU A 30 8.94 -6.83 -6.71
N GLU A 31 9.23 -6.81 -8.01
CA GLU A 31 9.34 -5.54 -8.71
C GLU A 31 8.01 -4.80 -8.76
N GLY A 32 6.94 -5.54 -9.04
CA GLY A 32 5.62 -4.93 -9.04
C GLY A 32 5.25 -4.40 -7.68
N ALA A 33 5.53 -5.19 -6.64
CA ALA A 33 5.25 -4.76 -5.28
C ALA A 33 6.02 -3.49 -4.94
N ARG A 34 7.30 -3.46 -5.31
CA ARG A 34 8.13 -2.31 -5.03
C ARG A 34 7.62 -1.05 -5.72
N ASP A 35 7.24 -1.17 -6.98
CA ASP A 35 6.74 -0.02 -7.72
C ASP A 35 5.50 0.56 -7.07
N LEU A 36 4.58 -0.31 -6.63
CA LEU A 36 3.38 0.15 -5.98
C LEU A 36 3.69 0.84 -4.66
N LEU A 37 4.60 0.27 -3.89
CA LEU A 37 4.96 0.86 -2.60
C LEU A 37 5.66 2.19 -2.76
N GLN A 38 6.53 2.31 -3.76
CA GLN A 38 7.20 3.57 -4.01
C GLN A 38 6.21 4.65 -4.40
N GLU A 39 5.22 4.30 -5.17
CA GLU A 39 4.20 5.27 -5.56
C GLU A 39 3.45 5.77 -4.33
N VAL A 40 3.10 4.85 -3.42
CA VAL A 40 2.41 5.26 -2.20
C VAL A 40 3.31 6.17 -1.37
N ILE A 41 4.59 5.83 -1.25
CA ILE A 41 5.51 6.64 -0.46
C ILE A 41 5.59 8.05 -1.02
N GLU A 42 5.57 8.19 -2.33
CA GLU A 42 5.66 9.52 -2.93
C GLU A 42 4.41 10.34 -2.75
N LYS A 43 3.25 9.69 -2.71
CA LYS A 43 1.98 10.43 -2.72
C LYS A 43 1.29 10.47 -1.38
N ALA A 44 1.58 9.53 -0.48
CA ALA A 44 0.95 9.50 0.82
C ALA A 44 1.83 10.15 1.85
N ASP A 45 1.26 10.38 3.03
CA ASP A 45 2.05 10.83 4.16
C ASP A 45 1.44 10.20 5.41
N GLY A 46 2.06 10.46 6.56
CA GLY A 46 1.55 9.92 7.79
C GLY A 46 1.68 8.42 7.87
N ALA A 47 0.66 7.79 8.46
CA ALA A 47 0.72 6.35 8.73
C ALA A 47 0.77 5.51 7.47
N LEU A 48 0.08 5.95 6.42
CA LEU A 48 0.05 5.18 5.20
C LEU A 48 1.43 5.13 4.55
N ARG A 49 2.11 6.25 4.56
CA ARG A 49 3.47 6.30 4.03
C ARG A 49 4.40 5.41 4.86
N ALA A 50 4.26 5.48 6.18
CA ALA A 50 5.09 4.67 7.06
C ALA A 50 4.87 3.19 6.80
N LYS A 51 3.62 2.80 6.59
CA LYS A 51 3.32 1.42 6.30
C LYS A 51 3.97 0.97 5.00
N ALA A 52 3.85 1.78 3.97
CA ALA A 52 4.44 1.44 2.69
C ALA A 52 5.97 1.35 2.80
N GLN A 53 6.57 2.26 3.55
CA GLN A 53 8.01 2.24 3.73
C GLN A 53 8.46 0.96 4.44
N SER A 54 7.72 0.55 5.45
CA SER A 54 8.04 -0.67 6.18
C SER A 54 7.95 -1.88 5.27
N MET A 55 6.91 -1.94 4.46
CA MET A 55 6.74 -3.05 3.54
C MET A 55 7.85 -3.08 2.50
N LEU A 56 8.25 -1.90 2.02
CA LEU A 56 9.32 -1.82 1.03
C LEU A 56 10.63 -2.35 1.63
N ASN A 57 10.91 -1.99 2.88
CA ASN A 57 12.10 -2.49 3.55
C ASN A 57 12.07 -4.02 3.66
N ASN A 58 10.91 -4.58 3.86
CA ASN A 58 10.80 -6.03 3.99
C ASN A 58 11.01 -6.74 2.67
N LEU A 59 10.82 -6.07 1.56
CA LEU A 59 11.07 -6.67 0.26
C LEU A 59 12.55 -6.85 -0.01
N SER A 60 13.35 -6.03 0.62
CA SER A 60 14.79 -6.11 0.43
C SER A 60 15.38 -7.16 1.33
#